data_2df02222f51d769b8277c3fe48da28ef
#
_entry.id   2df02222f51d769b8277c3fe48da28ef
#
_cell.length_a   1.000
_cell.length_b   1.000
_cell.length_c   1.000
_cell.angle_alpha   90.00
_cell.angle_beta   90.00
_cell.angle_gamma   90.00
#
_symmetry.space_group_name_H-M   'P 1'
#
loop_
_entity.id
_entity.type
_entity.pdbx_description
1 polymer ?
#
loop_
_entity_poly.entity_id
_entity_poly.type
_entity_poly.pdbx_seq_one_letter_code
_entity_poly.pdbx_strand_id
1 'polypeptide(L)'
;MESVIFLFIFAFISICYLTSGTTYGEPTPVQATVSEDGVQRIDVKVDSYSFEPNHIVVTVGKPVELILKSVTKVLPHNFTLNYPEAGLNVDQDISHGQEVKVTFTPTKTGSFDFYCDKKFLFESHRKKGMKGILEVK
;
A
#
# COMPACT_ATOMS: atom_id res chain seq x y z
N MET A 1 -69.69 23.07 -32.24
CA MET A 1 -68.32 22.60 -32.62
C MET A 1 -67.47 22.72 -31.42
N GLU A 2 -67.34 21.64 -30.71
CA GLU A 2 -66.57 21.59 -29.45
C GLU A 2 -65.21 21.01 -29.74
N SER A 3 -64.15 21.84 -29.56
CA SER A 3 -62.75 21.41 -29.70
C SER A 3 -62.27 20.73 -28.39
N VAL A 4 -62.05 19.43 -28.46
CA VAL A 4 -61.47 18.65 -27.35
C VAL A 4 -59.97 18.81 -27.39
N ILE A 5 -59.42 19.55 -26.43
CA ILE A 5 -57.98 19.69 -26.21
C ILE A 5 -57.51 18.49 -25.42
N PHE A 6 -56.74 17.56 -26.07
CA PHE A 6 -56.06 16.47 -25.40
C PHE A 6 -54.80 17.00 -24.73
N LEU A 7 -54.84 17.05 -23.40
CA LEU A 7 -53.67 17.38 -22.58
C LEU A 7 -52.84 16.14 -22.35
N PHE A 8 -51.71 16.02 -23.09
CA PHE A 8 -50.71 14.97 -22.86
C PHE A 8 -49.89 15.34 -21.61
N ILE A 9 -50.15 14.67 -20.52
CA ILE A 9 -49.29 14.74 -19.34
C ILE A 9 -48.13 13.78 -19.51
N PHE A 10 -46.94 14.32 -19.88
CA PHE A 10 -45.70 13.57 -19.85
C PHE A 10 -45.25 13.45 -18.42
N ALA A 11 -45.45 12.27 -17.79
CA ALA A 11 -44.85 11.91 -16.53
C ALA A 11 -43.37 11.59 -16.76
N PHE A 12 -42.48 12.52 -16.40
CA PHE A 12 -41.04 12.27 -16.31
C PHE A 12 -40.76 11.36 -15.11
N ILE A 13 -40.58 10.06 -15.38
CA ILE A 13 -40.06 9.12 -14.39
C ILE A 13 -38.54 9.37 -14.29
N SER A 14 -38.15 10.14 -13.27
CA SER A 14 -36.74 10.32 -12.92
C SER A 14 -36.23 9.03 -12.28
N ILE A 15 -35.57 8.18 -13.07
CA ILE A 15 -34.90 6.99 -12.57
C ILE A 15 -33.61 7.46 -11.94
N CYS A 16 -33.60 7.53 -10.62
CA CYS A 16 -32.42 7.78 -9.80
C CYS A 16 -31.54 6.52 -9.84
N TYR A 17 -30.53 6.48 -10.69
CA TYR A 17 -29.52 5.42 -10.68
C TYR A 17 -28.65 5.61 -9.43
N LEU A 18 -28.92 4.80 -8.40
CA LEU A 18 -28.01 4.63 -7.28
C LEU A 18 -26.76 3.89 -7.78
N THR A 19 -25.76 4.63 -8.20
CA THR A 19 -24.44 4.06 -8.45
C THR A 19 -23.82 3.67 -7.11
N SER A 20 -23.90 2.40 -6.77
CA SER A 20 -23.12 1.84 -5.66
C SER A 20 -21.64 1.91 -6.06
N GLY A 21 -21.01 3.04 -5.78
CA GLY A 21 -19.58 3.19 -5.91
C GLY A 21 -18.92 2.25 -4.90
N THR A 22 -18.27 1.19 -5.38
CA THR A 22 -17.36 0.39 -4.56
C THR A 22 -16.18 1.28 -4.23
N THR A 23 -16.20 1.90 -3.05
CA THR A 23 -15.04 2.59 -2.51
C THR A 23 -13.99 1.53 -2.19
N TYR A 24 -13.00 1.37 -3.06
CA TYR A 24 -11.74 0.76 -2.66
C TYR A 24 -11.17 1.66 -1.58
N GLY A 25 -11.24 1.20 -0.31
CA GLY A 25 -10.72 1.96 0.81
C GLY A 25 -9.23 2.21 0.60
N GLU A 26 -8.82 3.47 0.72
CA GLU A 26 -7.40 3.82 0.79
C GLU A 26 -6.76 2.99 1.92
N PRO A 27 -5.52 2.50 1.73
CA PRO A 27 -4.85 1.70 2.75
C PRO A 27 -4.74 2.51 4.05
N THR A 28 -5.23 1.93 5.14
CA THR A 28 -5.18 2.57 6.45
C THR A 28 -3.73 2.68 6.92
N PRO A 29 -3.22 3.89 7.21
CA PRO A 29 -1.86 4.06 7.71
C PRO A 29 -1.67 3.35 9.04
N VAL A 30 -0.57 2.59 9.16
CA VAL A 30 -0.18 1.91 10.39
C VAL A 30 1.07 2.55 10.95
N GLN A 31 0.97 3.09 12.17
CA GLN A 31 2.09 3.70 12.89
C GLN A 31 2.99 2.61 13.45
N ALA A 32 4.31 2.69 13.18
CA ALA A 32 5.29 1.82 13.80
C ALA A 32 5.33 2.04 15.33
N THR A 33 5.47 0.95 16.07
CA THR A 33 5.55 0.99 17.54
C THR A 33 6.94 1.39 17.98
N VAL A 34 7.05 2.39 18.83
CA VAL A 34 8.32 2.80 19.43
C VAL A 34 8.59 1.93 20.66
N SER A 35 9.68 1.18 20.64
CA SER A 35 10.13 0.35 21.75
C SER A 35 10.94 1.16 22.78
N GLU A 36 11.21 0.59 23.95
CA GLU A 36 11.96 1.25 25.05
C GLU A 36 13.37 1.70 24.62
N ASP A 37 13.98 1.00 23.67
CA ASP A 37 15.28 1.35 23.08
C ASP A 37 15.21 2.48 22.04
N GLY A 38 14.03 3.05 21.80
CA GLY A 38 13.80 4.14 20.85
C GLY A 38 13.68 3.69 19.39
N VAL A 39 13.77 2.39 19.10
CA VAL A 39 13.60 1.83 17.75
C VAL A 39 12.13 1.70 17.40
N GLN A 40 11.77 2.15 16.21
CA GLN A 40 10.43 2.02 15.67
C GLN A 40 10.29 0.65 14.97
N ARG A 41 9.40 -0.20 15.46
CA ARG A 41 9.22 -1.56 14.94
C ARG A 41 7.86 -1.76 14.33
N ILE A 42 7.82 -2.53 13.25
CA ILE A 42 6.58 -2.99 12.64
C ILE A 42 6.79 -4.32 11.91
N ASP A 43 5.86 -5.24 12.11
CA ASP A 43 5.78 -6.48 11.34
C ASP A 43 5.10 -6.21 10.00
N VAL A 44 5.67 -6.74 8.93
CA VAL A 44 5.12 -6.67 7.58
C VAL A 44 4.99 -8.08 7.02
N LYS A 45 3.77 -8.52 6.82
CA LYS A 45 3.50 -9.77 6.10
C LYS A 45 3.79 -9.56 4.61
N VAL A 46 4.54 -10.48 4.04
CA VAL A 46 4.89 -10.52 2.62
C VAL A 46 4.19 -11.72 1.98
N ASP A 47 3.19 -11.44 1.17
CA ASP A 47 2.36 -12.45 0.52
C ASP A 47 2.46 -12.32 -1.02
N SER A 48 1.72 -13.15 -1.74
CA SER A 48 1.65 -13.11 -3.20
C SER A 48 1.22 -11.73 -3.70
N TYR A 49 2.20 -10.96 -4.17
CA TYR A 49 2.03 -9.59 -4.72
C TYR A 49 1.50 -8.55 -3.74
N SER A 50 1.70 -8.74 -2.42
CA SER A 50 1.28 -7.76 -1.42
C SER A 50 2.24 -7.65 -0.23
N PHE A 51 2.27 -6.44 0.34
CA PHE A 51 2.81 -6.15 1.68
C PHE A 51 1.65 -5.75 2.58
N GLU A 52 1.65 -6.19 3.83
CA GLU A 52 0.61 -5.85 4.79
C GLU A 52 1.23 -5.58 6.19
N PRO A 53 1.18 -4.35 6.69
CA PRO A 53 0.55 -3.18 6.06
C PRO A 53 1.32 -2.68 4.83
N ASN A 54 0.60 -2.01 3.91
CA ASN A 54 1.17 -1.36 2.73
C ASN A 54 1.22 0.18 2.85
N HIS A 55 0.83 0.73 4.00
CA HIS A 55 1.03 2.13 4.38
C HIS A 55 1.58 2.17 5.81
N ILE A 56 2.86 2.49 5.92
CA ILE A 56 3.62 2.49 7.17
C ILE A 56 3.97 3.93 7.53
N VAL A 57 3.78 4.32 8.79
CA VAL A 57 4.12 5.65 9.29
C VAL A 57 5.24 5.54 10.32
N VAL A 58 6.29 6.33 10.15
CA VAL A 58 7.45 6.40 11.05
C VAL A 58 7.85 7.85 11.34
N THR A 59 8.65 8.04 12.36
CA THR A 59 9.20 9.36 12.74
C THR A 59 10.60 9.54 12.18
N VAL A 60 10.87 10.71 11.61
CA VAL A 60 12.18 11.10 11.09
C VAL A 60 13.26 11.09 12.18
N GLY A 61 14.48 10.76 11.81
CA GLY A 61 15.65 10.77 12.71
C GLY A 61 15.70 9.65 13.75
N LYS A 62 14.71 8.75 13.77
CA LYS A 62 14.71 7.58 14.67
C LYS A 62 14.93 6.30 13.89
N PRO A 63 15.73 5.35 14.42
CA PRO A 63 15.94 4.08 13.75
C PRO A 63 14.64 3.31 13.60
N VAL A 64 14.49 2.63 12.47
CA VAL A 64 13.35 1.78 12.11
C VAL A 64 13.84 0.36 11.88
N GLU A 65 13.10 -0.62 12.38
CA GLU A 65 13.29 -2.04 12.12
C GLU A 65 11.98 -2.60 11.55
N LEU A 66 11.98 -2.97 10.28
CA LEU A 66 10.90 -3.72 9.65
C LEU A 66 11.18 -5.22 9.79
N ILE A 67 10.21 -5.99 10.26
CA ILE A 67 10.27 -7.43 10.35
C ILE A 67 9.41 -7.99 9.20
N LEU A 68 10.05 -8.39 8.11
CA LEU A 68 9.40 -8.87 6.90
C LEU A 68 9.19 -10.38 6.99
N LYS A 69 7.94 -10.83 7.05
CA LYS A 69 7.56 -12.25 7.21
C LYS A 69 6.93 -12.77 5.94
N SER A 70 7.66 -13.62 5.21
CA SER A 70 7.14 -14.24 3.99
C SER A 70 6.21 -15.40 4.32
N VAL A 71 4.98 -15.32 3.85
CA VAL A 71 3.97 -16.40 3.94
C VAL A 71 3.73 -17.09 2.60
N THR A 72 4.41 -16.66 1.53
CA THR A 72 4.31 -17.30 0.21
C THR A 72 4.98 -18.67 0.20
N LYS A 73 4.50 -19.56 -0.66
CA LYS A 73 5.04 -20.93 -0.77
C LYS A 73 5.98 -21.12 -1.95
N VAL A 74 5.96 -20.24 -2.93
CA VAL A 74 6.64 -20.46 -4.22
C VAL A 74 7.41 -19.25 -4.72
N LEU A 75 6.86 -18.04 -4.59
CA LEU A 75 7.40 -16.86 -5.22
C LEU A 75 8.45 -16.17 -4.34
N PRO A 76 9.66 -15.94 -4.84
CA PRO A 76 10.63 -15.08 -4.18
C PRO A 76 10.19 -13.61 -4.30
N HIS A 77 10.44 -12.85 -3.25
CA HIS A 77 10.19 -11.41 -3.21
C HIS A 77 11.45 -10.65 -2.81
N ASN A 78 11.42 -9.34 -2.94
CA ASN A 78 12.31 -8.44 -2.24
C ASN A 78 11.54 -7.23 -1.72
N PHE A 79 12.18 -6.50 -0.83
CA PHE A 79 11.72 -5.21 -0.34
C PHE A 79 12.73 -4.16 -0.77
N THR A 80 12.30 -3.26 -1.65
CA THR A 80 13.14 -2.18 -2.18
C THR A 80 12.60 -0.84 -1.72
N LEU A 81 13.47 -0.03 -1.13
CA LEU A 81 13.24 1.35 -0.71
C LEU A 81 14.47 2.15 -1.11
N ASN A 82 14.39 2.90 -2.22
CA ASN A 82 15.55 3.48 -2.87
C ASN A 82 15.47 5.01 -2.94
N TYR A 83 15.79 5.64 -1.80
CA TYR A 83 15.91 7.10 -1.65
C TYR A 83 17.11 7.41 -0.74
N PRO A 84 18.34 7.19 -1.23
CA PRO A 84 19.56 7.29 -0.42
C PRO A 84 19.75 8.68 0.20
N GLU A 85 19.28 9.73 -0.45
CA GLU A 85 19.32 11.12 0.05
C GLU A 85 18.41 11.36 1.25
N ALA A 86 17.48 10.44 1.51
CA ALA A 86 16.59 10.46 2.67
C ALA A 86 16.97 9.41 3.75
N GLY A 87 18.15 8.77 3.62
CA GLY A 87 18.57 7.68 4.50
C GLY A 87 17.80 6.37 4.28
N LEU A 88 17.17 6.22 3.12
CA LEU A 88 16.33 5.09 2.77
C LEU A 88 16.96 4.35 1.59
N ASN A 89 17.88 3.44 1.90
CA ASN A 89 18.57 2.64 0.89
C ASN A 89 18.55 1.17 1.29
N VAL A 90 17.50 0.48 0.89
CA VAL A 90 17.23 -0.91 1.21
C VAL A 90 16.89 -1.67 -0.06
N ASP A 91 17.54 -2.81 -0.25
CA ASP A 91 17.17 -3.83 -1.22
C ASP A 91 17.43 -5.20 -0.58
N GLN A 92 16.36 -5.80 -0.06
CA GLN A 92 16.44 -7.03 0.73
C GLN A 92 15.64 -8.15 0.08
N ASP A 93 16.33 -9.22 -0.31
CA ASP A 93 15.68 -10.44 -0.77
C ASP A 93 14.96 -11.16 0.38
N ILE A 94 13.78 -11.71 0.06
CA ILE A 94 12.92 -12.41 1.00
C ILE A 94 12.52 -13.74 0.37
N SER A 95 13.12 -14.83 0.85
CA SER A 95 12.80 -16.17 0.36
C SER A 95 11.51 -16.70 1.00
N HIS A 96 10.97 -17.73 0.40
CA HIS A 96 9.82 -18.46 0.89
C HIS A 96 9.95 -18.82 2.39
N GLY A 97 8.91 -18.51 3.19
CA GLY A 97 8.84 -18.83 4.60
C GLY A 97 9.88 -18.13 5.49
N GLN A 98 10.64 -17.21 4.92
CA GLN A 98 11.70 -16.49 5.62
C GLN A 98 11.16 -15.29 6.41
N GLU A 99 11.75 -15.04 7.58
CA GLU A 99 11.66 -13.79 8.29
C GLU A 99 13.00 -13.06 8.16
N VAL A 100 12.97 -11.83 7.70
CA VAL A 100 14.14 -10.97 7.60
C VAL A 100 13.90 -9.63 8.25
N LYS A 101 14.96 -9.07 8.87
CA LYS A 101 14.95 -7.75 9.48
C LYS A 101 15.64 -6.76 8.57
N VAL A 102 15.01 -5.62 8.37
CA VAL A 102 15.53 -4.50 7.61
C VAL A 102 15.62 -3.31 8.53
N THR A 103 16.78 -2.64 8.57
CA THR A 103 17.00 -1.48 9.43
C THR A 103 17.42 -0.28 8.61
N PHE A 104 16.89 0.89 8.94
CA PHE A 104 17.27 2.18 8.36
C PHE A 104 16.90 3.33 9.30
N THR A 105 17.45 4.51 9.04
CA THR A 105 17.09 5.73 9.77
C THR A 105 16.70 6.80 8.75
N PRO A 106 15.41 7.16 8.65
CA PRO A 106 14.99 8.20 7.73
C PRO A 106 15.50 9.57 8.17
N THR A 107 16.09 10.32 7.25
CA THR A 107 16.67 11.65 7.52
C THR A 107 15.84 12.81 6.99
N LYS A 108 14.77 12.51 6.22
CA LYS A 108 13.85 13.49 5.65
C LYS A 108 12.41 13.05 5.84
N THR A 109 11.53 14.00 6.10
CA THR A 109 10.08 13.79 6.08
C THR A 109 9.57 13.66 4.64
N GLY A 110 8.45 12.96 4.45
CA GLY A 110 7.82 12.77 3.14
C GLY A 110 7.16 11.42 2.97
N SER A 111 6.69 11.16 1.76
CA SER A 111 6.11 9.88 1.36
C SER A 111 7.05 9.21 0.36
N PHE A 112 7.42 7.97 0.66
CA PHE A 112 8.39 7.19 -0.10
C PHE A 112 7.79 5.84 -0.47
N ASP A 113 7.81 5.52 -1.75
CA ASP A 113 7.31 4.21 -2.22
C ASP A 113 8.29 3.10 -1.86
N PHE A 114 7.78 2.00 -1.32
CA PHE A 114 8.49 0.72 -1.28
C PHE A 114 7.80 -0.30 -2.19
N TYR A 115 8.56 -1.26 -2.72
CA TYR A 115 8.01 -2.18 -3.70
C TYR A 115 8.83 -3.48 -3.78
N CYS A 116 8.28 -4.48 -4.47
CA CYS A 116 9.01 -5.64 -4.94
C CYS A 116 9.33 -5.49 -6.43
N ASP A 117 10.61 -5.56 -6.81
CA ASP A 117 11.04 -5.45 -8.20
C ASP A 117 11.20 -6.79 -8.91
N LYS A 118 11.05 -7.92 -8.19
CA LYS A 118 11.09 -9.25 -8.78
C LYS A 118 10.08 -9.36 -9.92
N LYS A 119 10.40 -10.24 -10.86
CA LYS A 119 9.56 -10.52 -12.03
C LYS A 119 9.17 -11.99 -12.03
N PHE A 120 7.94 -12.26 -12.45
CA PHE A 120 7.48 -13.59 -12.76
C PHE A 120 6.93 -13.60 -14.19
N LEU A 121 7.52 -14.42 -15.05
CA LEU A 121 7.29 -14.41 -16.51
C LEU A 121 7.64 -13.02 -17.09
N PHE A 122 6.64 -12.28 -17.58
CA PHE A 122 6.84 -11.02 -18.27
C PHE A 122 6.46 -9.78 -17.44
N GLU A 123 5.95 -9.95 -16.21
CA GLU A 123 5.51 -8.86 -15.37
C GLU A 123 6.27 -8.78 -14.05
N SER A 124 6.54 -7.53 -13.60
CA SER A 124 7.08 -7.28 -12.28
C SER A 124 5.99 -7.40 -11.20
N HIS A 125 6.37 -7.84 -10.01
CA HIS A 125 5.48 -7.89 -8.86
C HIS A 125 4.94 -6.49 -8.50
N ARG A 126 5.72 -5.43 -8.70
CA ARG A 126 5.29 -4.03 -8.56
C ARG A 126 4.10 -3.71 -9.46
N LYS A 127 4.10 -4.13 -10.73
CA LYS A 127 2.97 -3.94 -11.66
C LYS A 127 1.72 -4.69 -11.22
N LYS A 128 1.90 -5.83 -10.54
CA LYS A 128 0.81 -6.62 -9.96
C LYS A 128 0.28 -6.06 -8.63
N GLY A 129 0.76 -4.89 -8.21
CA GLY A 129 0.30 -4.21 -7.00
C GLY A 129 1.18 -4.39 -5.77
N MET A 130 2.32 -5.12 -5.87
CA MET A 130 3.23 -5.33 -4.74
C MET A 130 4.08 -4.09 -4.44
N LYS A 131 3.44 -3.13 -3.81
CA LYS A 131 4.00 -1.83 -3.42
C LYS A 131 3.28 -1.26 -2.21
N GLY A 132 3.89 -0.28 -1.56
CA GLY A 132 3.31 0.45 -0.45
C GLY A 132 3.97 1.81 -0.28
N ILE A 133 3.58 2.51 0.78
CA ILE A 133 4.05 3.85 1.13
C ILE A 133 4.67 3.82 2.51
N LEU A 134 5.87 4.35 2.64
CA LEU A 134 6.50 4.74 3.90
C LEU A 134 6.30 6.25 4.06
N GLU A 135 5.46 6.64 5.01
CA GLU A 135 5.25 8.03 5.38
C GLU A 135 6.17 8.38 6.55
N VAL A 136 7.06 9.33 6.36
CA VAL A 136 7.99 9.83 7.38
C VAL A 136 7.52 11.19 7.89
N LYS A 137 7.18 11.28 9.16
CA LYS A 137 6.72 12.49 9.86
C LYS A 137 7.77 13.07 10.79
#